data_d62244e3cb35ced77bddbbb128bed76f
#
_entry.id   d62244e3cb35ced77bddbbb128bed76f
#
_cell.length_a   1.000
_cell.length_b   1.000
_cell.length_c   1.000
_cell.angle_alpha   90.00
_cell.angle_beta   90.00
_cell.angle_gamma   90.00
#
_symmetry.space_group_name_H-M   'P 1'
#
loop_
_entity.id
_entity.type
_entity.pdbx_description
1 polymer ?
#
loop_
_entity_poly.entity_id
_entity_poly.type
_entity_poly.pdbx_seq_one_letter_code
_entity_poly.pdbx_strand_id
1 'polypeptide(L)'
;MGLLVYQFGQYRTTHEREQFRILCSHLCEFYNKSDEWCIFLSNYNIFDSELDGLIIKQDAIICVEFKKYGGEITAVDNGQWKTVDGTVIKGGSGKSVYQQANINHICTRKGLKAATSLSNKQLSDIAALIVFHRPITTLYNNLSEPTQCWLHITDNNHFIEKVRFM
;
A
#
# COMPACT_ATOMS: atom_id res chain seq x y z
N MET A 1 -11.25 -11.22 17.68
CA MET A 1 -11.13 -9.81 17.28
C MET A 1 -11.30 -9.81 15.77
N GLY A 2 -11.36 -8.73 15.08
CA GLY A 2 -11.76 -8.75 13.68
C GLY A 2 -11.26 -7.55 12.91
N LEU A 3 -11.92 -7.24 11.82
CA LEU A 3 -11.61 -6.12 10.94
C LEU A 3 -12.45 -4.90 11.30
N LEU A 4 -11.80 -3.75 11.41
CA LEU A 4 -12.44 -2.43 11.41
C LEU A 4 -12.07 -1.69 10.13
N VAL A 5 -13.06 -1.17 9.42
CA VAL A 5 -12.84 -0.40 8.17
C VAL A 5 -13.44 0.99 8.34
N TYR A 6 -12.62 2.02 8.09
CA TYR A 6 -13.03 3.42 8.07
C TYR A 6 -12.70 4.03 6.72
N GLN A 7 -13.69 4.63 6.08
CA GLN A 7 -13.51 5.36 4.82
C GLN A 7 -13.69 6.85 5.07
N PHE A 8 -12.63 7.65 4.80
CA PHE A 8 -12.59 9.08 5.10
C PHE A 8 -13.02 9.98 3.93
N GLY A 9 -13.20 9.44 2.77
CA GLY A 9 -13.63 10.19 1.59
C GLY A 9 -14.14 9.28 0.50
N GLN A 10 -14.39 9.85 -0.67
CA GLN A 10 -14.77 9.08 -1.85
C GLN A 10 -13.57 8.96 -2.79
N TYR A 11 -13.33 7.78 -3.31
CA TYR A 11 -12.35 7.57 -4.35
C TYR A 11 -12.71 8.34 -5.62
N ARG A 12 -11.72 8.95 -6.24
CA ARG A 12 -11.90 9.78 -7.44
C ARG A 12 -12.15 8.95 -8.69
N THR A 13 -11.69 7.71 -8.70
CA THR A 13 -11.78 6.83 -9.86
C THR A 13 -12.54 5.54 -9.55
N THR A 14 -13.14 4.97 -10.60
CA THR A 14 -13.89 3.70 -10.47
C THR A 14 -12.98 2.56 -10.06
N HIS A 15 -11.76 2.47 -10.63
CA HIS A 15 -10.84 1.38 -10.32
C HIS A 15 -10.34 1.40 -8.87
N GLU A 16 -10.09 2.58 -8.26
CA GLU A 16 -9.74 2.69 -6.86
C GLU A 16 -10.87 2.20 -5.95
N ARG A 17 -12.11 2.56 -6.29
CA ARG A 17 -13.31 2.12 -5.56
C ARG A 17 -13.50 0.60 -5.65
N GLU A 18 -13.31 0.02 -6.83
CA GLU A 18 -13.40 -1.43 -7.04
C GLU A 18 -12.29 -2.14 -6.27
N GLN A 19 -11.06 -1.65 -6.37
CA GLN A 19 -9.90 -2.20 -5.67
C GLN A 19 -10.11 -2.16 -4.15
N PHE A 20 -10.57 -1.04 -3.61
CA PHE A 20 -10.92 -0.94 -2.19
C PHE A 20 -11.93 -2.02 -1.77
N ARG A 21 -13.01 -2.22 -2.55
CA ARG A 21 -14.02 -3.25 -2.23
C ARG A 21 -13.43 -4.66 -2.23
N ILE A 22 -12.59 -4.97 -3.22
CA ILE A 22 -11.90 -6.26 -3.32
C ILE A 22 -11.02 -6.48 -2.08
N LEU A 23 -10.20 -5.50 -1.72
CA LEU A 23 -9.31 -5.60 -0.58
C LEU A 23 -10.08 -5.72 0.74
N CYS A 24 -11.16 -4.96 0.92
CA CYS A 24 -12.05 -5.10 2.08
C CYS A 24 -12.63 -6.50 2.18
N SER A 25 -13.06 -7.10 1.06
CA SER A 25 -13.59 -8.46 1.04
C SER A 25 -12.53 -9.47 1.49
N HIS A 26 -11.32 -9.37 0.96
CA HIS A 26 -10.20 -10.25 1.34
C HIS A 26 -9.81 -10.09 2.82
N LEU A 27 -9.71 -8.86 3.31
CA LEU A 27 -9.43 -8.59 4.72
C LEU A 27 -10.54 -9.14 5.62
N CYS A 28 -11.81 -8.92 5.24
CA CYS A 28 -12.96 -9.42 5.98
C CYS A 28 -12.98 -10.95 6.05
N GLU A 29 -12.75 -11.62 4.92
CA GLU A 29 -12.71 -13.08 4.88
C GLU A 29 -11.60 -13.66 5.75
N PHE A 30 -10.43 -13.04 5.77
CA PHE A 30 -9.30 -13.51 6.58
C PHE A 30 -9.51 -13.20 8.07
N TYR A 31 -9.72 -11.93 8.44
CA TYR A 31 -9.75 -11.51 9.85
C TYR A 31 -11.00 -11.95 10.60
N ASN A 32 -12.10 -12.25 9.91
CA ASN A 32 -13.27 -12.88 10.56
C ASN A 32 -13.05 -14.33 10.96
N LYS A 33 -12.04 -15.00 10.40
CA LYS A 33 -11.69 -16.40 10.70
C LYS A 33 -10.43 -16.51 11.56
N SER A 34 -9.81 -15.39 11.93
CA SER A 34 -8.58 -15.36 12.72
C SER A 34 -8.79 -14.67 14.07
N ASP A 35 -7.92 -14.96 15.03
CA ASP A 35 -7.89 -14.27 16.33
C ASP A 35 -7.15 -12.92 16.26
N GLU A 36 -6.59 -12.59 15.10
CA GLU A 36 -5.89 -11.33 14.84
C GLU A 36 -6.87 -10.19 14.62
N TRP A 37 -6.38 -8.96 14.76
CA TRP A 37 -7.14 -7.76 14.45
C TRP A 37 -6.46 -6.93 13.35
N CYS A 38 -7.28 -6.19 12.62
CA CYS A 38 -6.83 -5.27 11.59
C CYS A 38 -7.73 -4.04 11.56
N ILE A 39 -7.12 -2.89 11.37
CA ILE A 39 -7.81 -1.62 11.08
C ILE A 39 -7.39 -1.21 9.68
N PHE A 40 -8.36 -0.98 8.80
CA PHE A 40 -8.13 -0.45 7.46
C PHE A 40 -8.74 0.94 7.33
N LEU A 41 -7.88 1.95 7.25
CA LEU A 41 -8.28 3.34 7.00
C LEU A 41 -8.13 3.60 5.50
N SER A 42 -9.21 3.94 4.82
CA SER A 42 -9.21 4.15 3.39
C SER A 42 -9.39 5.61 3.02
N ASN A 43 -8.73 6.04 1.94
CA ASN A 43 -8.72 7.41 1.46
C ASN A 43 -8.40 8.41 2.59
N TYR A 44 -7.29 8.16 3.27
CA TYR A 44 -6.89 8.82 4.50
C TYR A 44 -5.80 9.86 4.25
N ASN A 45 -6.00 11.07 4.78
CA ASN A 45 -4.99 12.11 4.71
C ASN A 45 -4.13 12.11 5.98
N ILE A 46 -2.82 12.03 5.80
CA ILE A 46 -1.86 12.17 6.88
C ILE A 46 -0.78 13.19 6.51
N PHE A 47 -0.67 14.26 7.28
CA PHE A 47 0.08 15.44 6.85
C PHE A 47 -0.37 15.88 5.45
N ASP A 48 0.57 16.16 4.56
CA ASP A 48 0.30 16.60 3.18
C ASP A 48 0.22 15.43 2.19
N SER A 49 -0.06 14.21 2.66
CA SER A 49 -0.15 13.01 1.82
C SER A 49 -1.52 12.35 1.91
N GLU A 50 -2.12 12.11 0.74
CA GLU A 50 -3.33 11.32 0.57
C GLU A 50 -2.91 9.87 0.34
N LEU A 51 -3.37 8.97 1.21
CA LEU A 51 -3.15 7.53 1.11
C LEU A 51 -4.41 6.86 0.57
N ASP A 52 -4.28 5.97 -0.40
CA ASP A 52 -5.40 5.13 -0.83
C ASP A 52 -5.85 4.21 0.30
N GLY A 53 -4.90 3.77 1.13
CA GLY A 53 -5.18 3.03 2.34
C GLY A 53 -4.05 3.05 3.37
N LEU A 54 -4.41 2.83 4.63
CA LEU A 54 -3.49 2.57 5.72
C LEU A 54 -3.99 1.36 6.50
N ILE A 55 -3.20 0.30 6.54
CA ILE A 55 -3.49 -0.89 7.34
C ILE A 55 -2.69 -0.81 8.63
N ILE A 56 -3.38 -1.02 9.74
CA ILE A 56 -2.78 -1.15 11.07
C ILE A 56 -3.16 -2.52 11.59
N LYS A 57 -2.19 -3.37 11.84
CA LYS A 57 -2.37 -4.69 12.42
C LYS A 57 -1.45 -4.88 13.63
N GLN A 58 -1.51 -6.02 14.28
CA GLN A 58 -0.84 -6.25 15.55
C GLN A 58 0.66 -5.95 15.54
N ASP A 59 1.33 -6.20 14.43
CA ASP A 59 2.79 -6.16 14.27
C ASP A 59 3.28 -5.32 13.09
N ALA A 60 2.37 -4.66 12.34
CA ALA A 60 2.75 -3.82 11.21
C ALA A 60 1.82 -2.64 10.97
N ILE A 61 2.38 -1.60 10.37
CA ILE A 61 1.66 -0.45 9.80
C ILE A 61 2.06 -0.36 8.33
N ILE A 62 1.07 -0.39 7.43
CA ILE A 62 1.29 -0.52 6.00
C ILE A 62 0.57 0.60 5.24
N CYS A 63 1.33 1.46 4.57
CA CYS A 63 0.79 2.45 3.63
C CYS A 63 0.42 1.74 2.33
N VAL A 64 -0.82 1.82 1.89
CA VAL A 64 -1.30 1.15 0.68
C VAL A 64 -1.51 2.17 -0.43
N GLU A 65 -1.02 1.87 -1.62
CA GLU A 65 -1.19 2.67 -2.84
C GLU A 65 -1.76 1.81 -3.96
N PHE A 66 -2.83 2.25 -4.61
CA PHE A 66 -3.53 1.52 -5.66
C PHE A 66 -3.00 1.86 -7.04
N LYS A 67 -2.85 0.84 -7.90
CA LYS A 67 -2.46 1.02 -9.29
C LYS A 67 -3.34 0.19 -10.22
N LYS A 68 -3.94 0.82 -11.25
CA LYS A 68 -4.86 0.20 -12.20
C LYS A 68 -4.25 -0.83 -13.15
N TYR A 69 -2.93 -0.95 -13.15
CA TYR A 69 -2.16 -1.77 -14.08
C TYR A 69 -2.07 -3.24 -13.62
N GLY A 70 -1.38 -4.06 -14.42
CA GLY A 70 -1.03 -5.45 -14.17
C GLY A 70 -0.18 -5.98 -15.32
N GLY A 71 -0.04 -7.30 -15.43
CA GLY A 71 0.79 -7.95 -16.42
C GLY A 71 2.28 -7.93 -16.02
N GLU A 72 3.15 -7.72 -16.98
CA GLU A 72 4.59 -7.62 -16.72
C GLU A 72 4.95 -6.20 -16.27
N ILE A 73 5.53 -6.09 -15.09
CA ILE A 73 5.85 -4.81 -14.44
C ILE A 73 7.36 -4.72 -14.20
N THR A 74 7.96 -3.59 -14.57
CA THR A 74 9.33 -3.25 -14.17
C THR A 74 9.30 -2.18 -13.09
N ALA A 75 9.87 -2.46 -11.92
CA ALA A 75 9.99 -1.58 -10.78
C ALA A 75 11.46 -1.19 -10.54
N VAL A 76 11.73 0.09 -10.33
CA VAL A 76 13.08 0.63 -10.13
C VAL A 76 13.07 1.75 -9.08
N ASP A 77 14.19 1.93 -8.37
CA ASP A 77 14.40 3.07 -7.50
C ASP A 77 14.53 4.37 -8.32
N ASN A 78 13.92 5.44 -7.79
CA ASN A 78 14.04 6.79 -8.36
C ASN A 78 13.75 6.93 -9.86
N GLY A 79 13.19 5.88 -10.49
CA GLY A 79 12.90 5.83 -11.91
C GLY A 79 11.41 5.71 -12.21
N GLN A 80 11.11 5.57 -13.49
CA GLN A 80 9.75 5.30 -13.96
C GLN A 80 9.48 3.80 -13.97
N TRP A 81 8.45 3.39 -13.27
CA TRP A 81 7.92 2.03 -13.41
C TRP A 81 7.15 1.91 -14.71
N LYS A 82 7.25 0.76 -15.35
CA LYS A 82 6.67 0.53 -16.68
C LYS A 82 6.02 -0.85 -16.78
N THR A 83 5.01 -0.92 -17.62
CA THR A 83 4.47 -2.17 -18.13
C THR A 83 5.32 -2.66 -19.34
N VAL A 84 5.14 -3.90 -19.78
CA VAL A 84 5.90 -4.50 -20.89
C VAL A 84 5.78 -3.71 -22.20
N ASP A 85 4.62 -3.10 -22.45
CA ASP A 85 4.38 -2.27 -23.63
C ASP A 85 5.01 -0.85 -23.52
N GLY A 86 5.79 -0.59 -22.47
CA GLY A 86 6.44 0.68 -22.22
C GLY A 86 5.55 1.76 -21.59
N THR A 87 4.29 1.43 -21.27
CA THR A 87 3.40 2.39 -20.59
C THR A 87 3.97 2.75 -19.20
N VAL A 88 4.16 4.04 -18.96
CA VAL A 88 4.67 4.54 -17.68
C VAL A 88 3.57 4.48 -16.62
N ILE A 89 3.86 3.81 -15.52
CA ILE A 89 3.01 3.75 -14.32
C ILE A 89 3.31 4.99 -13.47
N LYS A 90 2.31 5.84 -13.31
CA LYS A 90 2.45 7.12 -12.61
C LYS A 90 2.09 7.00 -11.14
N GLY A 91 2.81 7.73 -10.30
CA GLY A 91 2.38 8.14 -8.98
C GLY A 91 1.42 9.32 -9.03
N GLY A 92 0.92 9.75 -7.89
CA GLY A 92 0.08 10.94 -7.79
C GLY A 92 0.87 12.22 -8.06
N SER A 93 0.19 13.25 -8.60
CA SER A 93 0.73 14.60 -8.78
C SER A 93 2.04 14.66 -9.59
N GLY A 94 2.15 13.83 -10.65
CA GLY A 94 3.31 13.82 -11.54
C GLY A 94 4.56 13.11 -11.02
N LYS A 95 4.47 12.48 -9.84
CA LYS A 95 5.57 11.72 -9.24
C LYS A 95 5.71 10.34 -9.89
N SER A 96 6.86 9.67 -9.69
CA SER A 96 6.98 8.24 -9.94
C SER A 96 6.28 7.43 -8.83
N VAL A 97 6.01 6.14 -9.07
CA VAL A 97 5.44 5.25 -8.05
C VAL A 97 6.33 5.18 -6.81
N TYR A 98 7.64 5.07 -7.01
CA TYR A 98 8.64 5.08 -5.93
C TYR A 98 8.58 6.37 -5.10
N GLN A 99 8.58 7.53 -5.76
CA GLN A 99 8.52 8.82 -5.06
C GLN A 99 7.22 8.97 -4.27
N GLN A 100 6.09 8.55 -4.82
CA GLN A 100 4.80 8.59 -4.12
C GLN A 100 4.84 7.68 -2.88
N ALA A 101 5.29 6.44 -3.03
CA ALA A 101 5.41 5.50 -1.92
C ALA A 101 6.33 6.03 -0.80
N ASN A 102 7.47 6.61 -1.17
CA ASN A 102 8.42 7.18 -0.22
C ASN A 102 7.82 8.38 0.54
N ILE A 103 7.10 9.27 -0.14
CA ILE A 103 6.41 10.39 0.50
C ILE A 103 5.34 9.87 1.47
N ASN A 104 4.50 8.93 1.03
CA ASN A 104 3.47 8.33 1.86
C ASN A 104 4.06 7.69 3.13
N HIS A 105 5.14 6.94 2.98
CA HIS A 105 5.89 6.32 4.08
C HIS A 105 6.42 7.36 5.08
N ILE A 106 7.10 8.41 4.59
CA ILE A 106 7.65 9.49 5.43
C ILE A 106 6.54 10.27 6.14
N CYS A 107 5.46 10.64 5.43
CA CYS A 107 4.34 11.38 6.00
C CYS A 107 3.61 10.56 7.07
N THR A 108 3.40 9.27 6.83
CA THR A 108 2.80 8.37 7.82
C THR A 108 3.67 8.28 9.07
N ARG A 109 4.97 8.09 8.93
CA ARG A 109 5.91 8.09 10.05
C ARG A 109 5.86 9.38 10.87
N LYS A 110 5.88 10.54 10.20
CA LYS A 110 5.79 11.85 10.87
C LYS A 110 4.46 12.03 11.58
N GLY A 111 3.35 11.65 10.94
CA GLY A 111 2.01 11.77 11.49
C GLY A 111 1.82 10.91 12.73
N LEU A 112 2.22 9.67 12.67
CA LEU A 112 2.15 8.76 13.81
C LEU A 112 3.05 9.22 14.96
N LYS A 113 4.25 9.73 14.66
CA LYS A 113 5.14 10.29 15.68
C LYS A 113 4.53 11.49 16.40
N ALA A 114 3.78 12.34 15.69
CA ALA A 114 3.12 13.50 16.27
C ALA A 114 1.85 13.13 17.07
N ALA A 115 1.14 12.08 16.65
CA ALA A 115 -0.16 11.70 17.20
C ALA A 115 -0.11 10.59 18.27
N THR A 116 1.03 9.91 18.43
CA THR A 116 1.15 8.73 19.31
C THR A 116 2.43 8.76 20.14
N SER A 117 2.51 7.87 21.11
CA SER A 117 3.71 7.61 21.92
C SER A 117 4.62 6.52 21.33
N LEU A 118 4.44 6.14 20.06
CA LEU A 118 5.26 5.13 19.41
C LEU A 118 6.73 5.53 19.40
N SER A 119 7.59 4.58 19.73
CA SER A 119 9.04 4.75 19.70
C SER A 119 9.57 4.84 18.27
N ASN A 120 10.76 5.43 18.10
CA ASN A 120 11.41 5.46 16.79
C ASN A 120 11.62 4.06 16.19
N LYS A 121 11.83 3.04 17.03
CA LYS A 121 11.96 1.64 16.60
C LYS A 121 10.65 1.13 16.00
N GLN A 122 9.52 1.33 16.67
CA GLN A 122 8.20 0.94 16.14
C GLN A 122 7.83 1.71 14.87
N LEU A 123 8.25 2.97 14.75
CA LEU A 123 8.07 3.78 13.54
C LEU A 123 9.04 3.44 12.41
N SER A 124 10.10 2.66 12.65
CA SER A 124 10.98 2.17 11.58
C SER A 124 10.39 1.01 10.78
N ASP A 125 9.42 0.31 11.37
CA ASP A 125 8.82 -0.89 10.80
C ASP A 125 7.53 -0.60 9.99
N ILE A 126 7.32 0.69 9.65
CA ILE A 126 6.26 1.08 8.72
C ILE A 126 6.68 0.66 7.31
N ALA A 127 5.76 0.00 6.61
CA ALA A 127 5.98 -0.43 5.24
C ALA A 127 5.08 0.31 4.24
N ALA A 128 5.45 0.29 2.97
CA ALA A 128 4.60 0.70 1.87
C ALA A 128 4.27 -0.51 0.98
N LEU A 129 3.04 -0.62 0.53
CA LEU A 129 2.54 -1.69 -0.31
C LEU A 129 1.87 -1.11 -1.56
N ILE A 130 2.46 -1.37 -2.72
CA ILE A 130 1.85 -1.04 -4.01
C ILE A 130 1.00 -2.23 -4.43
N VAL A 131 -0.30 -1.99 -4.60
CA VAL A 131 -1.27 -3.02 -4.97
C VAL A 131 -1.79 -2.76 -6.38
N PHE A 132 -1.48 -3.68 -7.28
CA PHE A 132 -1.97 -3.63 -8.65
C PHE A 132 -3.38 -4.21 -8.75
N HIS A 133 -4.26 -3.52 -9.48
CA HIS A 133 -5.64 -3.95 -9.66
C HIS A 133 -5.75 -5.25 -10.46
N ARG A 134 -4.93 -5.41 -11.50
CA ARG A 134 -4.86 -6.60 -12.33
C ARG A 134 -3.71 -7.50 -11.89
N PRO A 135 -3.79 -8.82 -12.12
CA PRO A 135 -2.70 -9.75 -11.78
C PRO A 135 -1.36 -9.33 -12.39
N ILE A 136 -0.31 -9.46 -11.59
CA ILE A 136 1.08 -9.34 -12.06
C ILE A 136 1.50 -10.72 -12.57
N THR A 137 1.83 -10.81 -13.86
CA THR A 137 2.31 -12.08 -14.48
C THR A 137 3.82 -12.23 -14.32
N THR A 138 4.55 -11.12 -14.38
CA THR A 138 6.00 -11.08 -14.16
C THR A 138 6.38 -9.76 -13.51
N LEU A 139 7.18 -9.82 -12.44
CA LEU A 139 7.72 -8.65 -11.79
C LEU A 139 9.25 -8.59 -11.97
N TYR A 140 9.71 -7.65 -12.77
CA TYR A 140 11.13 -7.29 -12.86
C TYR A 140 11.47 -6.31 -11.74
N ASN A 141 11.79 -6.86 -10.56
CA ASN A 141 12.06 -6.09 -9.36
C ASN A 141 13.52 -5.65 -9.32
N ASN A 142 13.80 -4.45 -9.84
CA ASN A 142 15.12 -3.82 -9.82
C ASN A 142 15.23 -2.78 -8.69
N LEU A 143 14.45 -2.91 -7.64
CA LEU A 143 14.59 -2.11 -6.43
C LEU A 143 15.83 -2.55 -5.66
N SER A 144 16.55 -1.60 -5.06
CA SER A 144 17.69 -1.90 -4.21
C SER A 144 17.27 -2.66 -2.94
N GLU A 145 18.18 -3.43 -2.35
CA GLU A 145 17.92 -4.15 -1.09
C GLU A 145 17.37 -3.23 0.02
N PRO A 146 17.92 -2.02 0.28
CA PRO A 146 17.34 -1.12 1.27
C PRO A 146 15.90 -0.72 0.96
N THR A 147 15.54 -0.55 -0.32
CA THR A 147 14.16 -0.23 -0.71
C THR A 147 13.23 -1.41 -0.50
N GLN A 148 13.67 -2.63 -0.81
CA GLN A 148 12.86 -3.84 -0.63
C GLN A 148 12.54 -4.14 0.85
N CYS A 149 13.28 -3.59 1.79
CA CYS A 149 12.99 -3.72 3.22
C CYS A 149 11.69 -3.01 3.64
N TRP A 150 11.28 -1.96 2.93
CA TRP A 150 10.09 -1.18 3.30
C TRP A 150 9.05 -1.03 2.20
N LEU A 151 9.43 -1.22 0.92
CA LEU A 151 8.54 -1.08 -0.23
C LEU A 151 8.25 -2.44 -0.85
N HIS A 152 7.01 -2.85 -0.78
CA HIS A 152 6.53 -4.13 -1.29
C HIS A 152 5.56 -3.95 -2.46
N ILE A 153 5.47 -4.97 -3.30
CA ILE A 153 4.65 -4.96 -4.51
C ILE A 153 3.79 -6.22 -4.51
N THR A 154 2.51 -6.08 -4.82
CA THR A 154 1.56 -7.18 -4.96
C THR A 154 0.43 -6.80 -5.92
N ASP A 155 -0.48 -7.73 -6.16
CA ASP A 155 -1.74 -7.49 -6.85
C ASP A 155 -2.94 -7.89 -5.96
N ASN A 156 -4.15 -7.65 -6.46
CA ASN A 156 -5.37 -7.97 -5.72
C ASN A 156 -5.45 -9.46 -5.31
N ASN A 157 -4.97 -10.38 -6.15
CA ASN A 157 -5.08 -11.82 -5.90
C ASN A 157 -4.16 -12.29 -4.77
N HIS A 158 -2.98 -11.66 -4.63
CA HIS A 158 -1.96 -12.03 -3.63
C HIS A 158 -1.89 -11.05 -2.45
N PHE A 159 -2.82 -10.10 -2.39
CA PHE A 159 -2.84 -9.03 -1.38
C PHE A 159 -2.83 -9.57 0.05
N ILE A 160 -3.74 -10.48 0.39
CA ILE A 160 -3.86 -11.03 1.75
C ILE A 160 -2.62 -11.80 2.16
N GLU A 161 -2.09 -12.62 1.26
CA GLU A 161 -0.85 -13.35 1.50
C GLU A 161 0.28 -12.36 1.83
N LYS A 162 0.42 -11.30 1.04
CA LYS A 162 1.45 -10.28 1.27
C LYS A 162 1.29 -9.56 2.59
N VAL A 163 0.07 -9.12 2.94
CA VAL A 163 -0.23 -8.44 4.22
C VAL A 163 0.07 -9.32 5.44
N ARG A 164 -0.15 -10.63 5.33
CA ARG A 164 0.15 -11.58 6.42
C ARG A 164 1.64 -11.75 6.69
N PHE A 165 2.47 -11.65 5.67
CA PHE A 165 3.92 -11.80 5.78
C PHE A 165 4.67 -10.49 6.08
N MET A 166 4.02 -9.37 6.10
CA MET A 166 4.54 -8.07 6.51
C MET A 166 4.24 -7.84 7.99
#